data_a431a26145637887fd7412db521a834f
#
_entry.id   a431a26145637887fd7412db521a834f
#
_cell.length_a   1.000
_cell.length_b   1.000
_cell.length_c   1.000
_cell.angle_alpha   90.00
_cell.angle_beta   90.00
_cell.angle_gamma   90.00
#
_symmetry.space_group_name_H-M   'P 1'
#
loop_
_entity.id
_entity.type
_entity.pdbx_description
1 polymer ?
#
loop_
_entity_poly.entity_id
_entity_poly.type
_entity_poly.pdbx_seq_one_letter_code
_entity_poly.pdbx_strand_id
1 'polypeptide(L)'
;MPMPPFQEFMRPILKCLEDGAPCKSRDITEAMAVQFAMTSAERNALLPGGSLVIRNRVGWAMTDLGKAGLIERVSHGVWRVTSDGKAALVTYPTAIGLRELGTYPAFKKWKAEFAGPVPTATSEPLLGHSPLAPGEADETPHEVMDRLDGELRHEVQDELLARLLEMPPVRFEWLVEELVVKLGYGASASEVKAALRRGAGDQGVDGVISEDRLGLGQIYLQAKRWQSKVSRPEIQAFVGAMHGRAQKGVFITTSEYTKEALEYAKAVQGLRIRLVDGRELASLMVDVGLGVSEGRTYRTYRIDSDFFEEGGVVLGVGCITLSEGTRCPGVTMRI
;
A
#
# COMPACT_ATOMS: atom_id res chain seq x y z
N MET A 1 21.35 -1.26 9.47
CA MET A 1 21.29 0.19 9.21
C MET A 1 20.06 0.46 8.38
N PRO A 2 19.37 1.61 8.48
CA PRO A 2 18.29 1.90 7.55
C PRO A 2 18.86 1.93 6.12
N MET A 3 18.09 1.45 5.14
CA MET A 3 18.48 1.42 3.74
C MET A 3 18.84 2.84 3.25
N PRO A 4 19.99 3.04 2.57
CA PRO A 4 20.43 4.36 2.11
C PRO A 4 19.38 5.04 1.22
N PRO A 5 19.21 6.37 1.30
CA PRO A 5 18.36 7.12 0.39
C PRO A 5 18.85 6.99 -1.06
N PHE A 6 17.94 7.16 -2.04
CA PHE A 6 18.27 6.87 -3.44
C PHE A 6 19.41 7.73 -4.00
N GLN A 7 19.60 8.94 -3.47
CA GLN A 7 20.68 9.83 -3.88
C GLN A 7 22.07 9.26 -3.53
N GLU A 8 22.21 8.54 -2.44
CA GLU A 8 23.49 7.94 -2.04
C GLU A 8 23.98 6.88 -3.02
N PHE A 9 23.10 6.31 -3.83
CA PHE A 9 23.47 5.37 -4.89
C PHE A 9 24.07 6.04 -6.13
N MET A 10 23.84 7.34 -6.36
CA MET A 10 24.21 7.99 -7.63
C MET A 10 25.71 7.94 -7.91
N ARG A 11 26.55 8.35 -6.95
CA ARG A 11 27.99 8.30 -7.13
C ARG A 11 28.55 6.86 -7.19
N PRO A 12 28.17 5.92 -6.32
CA PRO A 12 28.50 4.51 -6.44
C PRO A 12 28.16 3.89 -7.80
N ILE A 13 27.01 4.21 -8.37
CA ILE A 13 26.61 3.74 -9.71
C ILE A 13 27.59 4.26 -10.78
N LEU A 14 27.93 5.55 -10.78
CA LEU A 14 28.93 6.11 -11.69
C LEU A 14 30.28 5.42 -11.54
N LYS A 15 30.69 5.13 -10.30
CA LYS A 15 31.95 4.44 -10.01
C LYS A 15 31.91 2.98 -10.50
N CYS A 16 30.78 2.30 -10.37
CA CYS A 16 30.58 0.96 -10.90
C CYS A 16 30.70 0.90 -12.44
N LEU A 17 30.34 1.98 -13.12
CA LEU A 17 30.39 2.08 -14.59
C LEU A 17 31.65 2.78 -15.13
N GLU A 18 32.62 3.14 -14.27
CA GLU A 18 33.75 4.03 -14.61
C GLU A 18 34.64 3.48 -15.76
N ASP A 19 34.74 2.16 -15.90
CA ASP A 19 35.48 1.50 -16.97
C ASP A 19 34.90 1.77 -18.35
N GLY A 20 33.62 2.19 -18.43
CA GLY A 20 32.88 2.46 -19.66
C GLY A 20 32.27 1.20 -20.30
N ALA A 21 32.39 0.04 -19.68
CA ALA A 21 31.72 -1.16 -20.16
C ALA A 21 30.20 -1.07 -19.93
N PRO A 22 29.39 -1.56 -20.90
CA PRO A 22 27.94 -1.64 -20.71
C PRO A 22 27.60 -2.62 -19.58
N CYS A 23 26.72 -2.20 -18.63
CA CYS A 23 26.32 -3.00 -17.50
C CYS A 23 24.79 -3.07 -17.37
N LYS A 24 24.26 -4.25 -17.04
CA LYS A 24 22.81 -4.44 -16.85
C LYS A 24 22.34 -3.81 -15.56
N SER A 25 21.13 -3.23 -15.56
CA SER A 25 20.49 -2.66 -14.37
C SER A 25 20.46 -3.62 -13.20
N ARG A 26 20.26 -4.93 -13.45
CA ARG A 26 20.27 -5.96 -12.41
C ARG A 26 21.64 -6.08 -11.74
N ASP A 27 22.70 -6.08 -12.54
CA ASP A 27 24.06 -6.25 -12.04
C ASP A 27 24.52 -5.00 -11.29
N ILE A 28 24.10 -3.80 -11.76
CA ILE A 28 24.31 -2.55 -11.01
C ILE A 28 23.60 -2.62 -9.65
N THR A 29 22.35 -3.08 -9.61
CA THR A 29 21.58 -3.21 -8.37
C THR A 29 22.28 -4.18 -7.39
N GLU A 30 22.76 -5.31 -7.86
CA GLU A 30 23.51 -6.27 -7.04
C GLU A 30 24.84 -5.69 -6.55
N ALA A 31 25.57 -4.98 -7.41
CA ALA A 31 26.80 -4.29 -7.01
C ALA A 31 26.55 -3.27 -5.88
N MET A 32 25.44 -2.52 -5.95
CA MET A 32 25.03 -1.61 -4.87
C MET A 32 24.69 -2.35 -3.59
N ALA A 33 23.95 -3.46 -3.68
CA ALA A 33 23.63 -4.27 -2.51
C ALA A 33 24.89 -4.83 -1.80
N VAL A 34 25.90 -5.18 -2.56
CA VAL A 34 27.21 -5.63 -2.04
C VAL A 34 27.98 -4.45 -1.43
N GLN A 35 28.08 -3.34 -2.15
CA GLN A 35 28.84 -2.15 -1.73
C GLN A 35 28.34 -1.57 -0.41
N PHE A 36 27.01 -1.55 -0.21
CA PHE A 36 26.36 -1.08 1.02
C PHE A 36 26.20 -2.19 2.08
N ALA A 37 26.81 -3.36 1.88
CA ALA A 37 26.78 -4.51 2.79
C ALA A 37 25.35 -4.85 3.28
N MET A 38 24.36 -4.82 2.38
CA MET A 38 22.97 -5.04 2.71
C MET A 38 22.71 -6.45 3.18
N THR A 39 21.96 -6.58 4.27
CA THR A 39 21.45 -7.84 4.79
C THR A 39 20.43 -8.49 3.85
N SER A 40 20.18 -9.80 4.03
CA SER A 40 19.13 -10.49 3.27
C SER A 40 17.75 -9.87 3.47
N ALA A 41 17.45 -9.36 4.66
CA ALA A 41 16.19 -8.68 4.96
C ALA A 41 16.04 -7.36 4.15
N GLU A 42 17.09 -6.53 4.13
CA GLU A 42 17.11 -5.28 3.36
C GLU A 42 17.04 -5.53 1.85
N ARG A 43 17.73 -6.55 1.34
CA ARG A 43 17.67 -6.92 -0.10
C ARG A 43 16.26 -7.36 -0.54
N ASN A 44 15.49 -7.96 0.36
CA ASN A 44 14.14 -8.46 0.09
C ASN A 44 13.03 -7.54 0.58
N ALA A 45 13.37 -6.35 1.12
CA ALA A 45 12.38 -5.37 1.54
C ALA A 45 11.53 -4.91 0.34
N LEU A 46 10.20 -4.92 0.53
CA LEU A 46 9.22 -4.55 -0.50
C LEU A 46 8.58 -3.22 -0.16
N LEU A 47 8.32 -2.42 -1.19
CA LEU A 47 7.35 -1.32 -1.14
C LEU A 47 5.92 -1.87 -1.06
N PRO A 48 4.94 -1.11 -0.60
CA PRO A 48 3.52 -1.49 -0.61
C PRO A 48 3.02 -2.00 -1.98
N GLY A 49 3.55 -1.45 -3.07
CA GLY A 49 3.30 -1.89 -4.45
C GLY A 49 4.01 -3.19 -4.87
N GLY A 50 4.69 -3.91 -3.94
CA GLY A 50 5.32 -5.22 -4.17
C GLY A 50 6.68 -5.18 -4.89
N SER A 51 7.22 -4.01 -5.23
CA SER A 51 8.56 -3.89 -5.81
C SER A 51 9.64 -3.85 -4.72
N LEU A 52 10.83 -4.38 -5.02
CA LEU A 52 11.97 -4.29 -4.10
C LEU A 52 12.40 -2.83 -3.90
N VAL A 53 12.56 -2.39 -2.65
CA VAL A 53 12.99 -1.03 -2.30
C VAL A 53 14.33 -0.70 -2.95
N ILE A 54 15.32 -1.59 -2.86
CA ILE A 54 16.63 -1.36 -3.47
C ILE A 54 16.51 -1.17 -4.99
N ARG A 55 15.72 -2.00 -5.67
CA ARG A 55 15.55 -1.90 -7.13
C ARG A 55 14.88 -0.58 -7.51
N ASN A 56 13.91 -0.12 -6.71
CA ASN A 56 13.26 1.15 -6.92
C ASN A 56 14.25 2.31 -6.75
N ARG A 57 15.00 2.36 -5.64
CA ARG A 57 15.97 3.43 -5.34
C ARG A 57 17.11 3.49 -6.35
N VAL A 58 17.73 2.36 -6.68
CA VAL A 58 18.77 2.28 -7.71
C VAL A 58 18.22 2.68 -9.08
N GLY A 59 16.99 2.25 -9.42
CA GLY A 59 16.32 2.62 -10.66
C GLY A 59 16.12 4.13 -10.80
N TRP A 60 15.67 4.80 -9.74
CA TRP A 60 15.52 6.27 -9.73
C TRP A 60 16.86 6.99 -9.79
N ALA A 61 17.88 6.53 -9.05
CA ALA A 61 19.23 7.07 -9.17
C ALA A 61 19.78 6.99 -10.60
N MET A 62 19.60 5.85 -11.29
CA MET A 62 19.99 5.69 -12.70
C MET A 62 19.17 6.60 -13.62
N THR A 63 17.89 6.77 -13.35
CA THR A 63 17.02 7.67 -14.14
C THR A 63 17.52 9.09 -14.07
N ASP A 64 17.81 9.61 -12.87
CA ASP A 64 18.26 10.97 -12.67
C ASP A 64 19.67 11.20 -13.25
N LEU A 65 20.58 10.25 -13.06
CA LEU A 65 21.90 10.29 -13.72
C LEU A 65 21.78 10.29 -15.25
N GLY A 66 20.83 9.52 -15.80
CA GLY A 66 20.55 9.52 -17.25
C GLY A 66 19.97 10.84 -17.74
N LYS A 67 19.05 11.46 -16.96
CA LYS A 67 18.49 12.80 -17.27
C LYS A 67 19.52 13.90 -17.18
N ALA A 68 20.52 13.73 -16.31
CA ALA A 68 21.66 14.65 -16.22
C ALA A 68 22.69 14.41 -17.36
N GLY A 69 22.58 13.34 -18.12
CA GLY A 69 23.53 12.97 -19.19
C GLY A 69 24.82 12.32 -18.67
N LEU A 70 24.86 11.90 -17.41
CA LEU A 70 26.05 11.28 -16.79
C LEU A 70 26.17 9.78 -17.13
N ILE A 71 25.06 9.13 -17.41
CA ILE A 71 24.99 7.77 -17.96
C ILE A 71 24.07 7.77 -19.19
N GLU A 72 24.28 6.83 -20.09
CA GLU A 72 23.43 6.65 -21.25
C GLU A 72 22.92 5.21 -21.34
N ARG A 73 21.76 5.04 -21.95
CA ARG A 73 21.17 3.73 -22.19
C ARG A 73 21.71 3.19 -23.53
N VAL A 74 22.44 2.08 -23.47
CA VAL A 74 22.97 1.40 -24.66
C VAL A 74 21.90 0.51 -25.31
N SER A 75 21.12 -0.19 -24.48
CA SER A 75 19.96 -0.99 -24.88
C SER A 75 18.99 -1.10 -23.71
N HIS A 76 17.89 -1.83 -23.88
CA HIS A 76 16.93 -2.01 -22.79
C HIS A 76 17.61 -2.62 -21.56
N GLY A 77 17.52 -1.90 -20.42
CA GLY A 77 18.11 -2.32 -19.15
C GLY A 77 19.65 -2.33 -19.10
N VAL A 78 20.36 -1.78 -20.12
CA VAL A 78 21.83 -1.73 -20.17
C VAL A 78 22.29 -0.29 -20.22
N TRP A 79 23.22 0.05 -19.34
CA TRP A 79 23.70 1.40 -19.13
C TRP A 79 25.22 1.49 -19.25
N ARG A 80 25.70 2.66 -19.62
CA ARG A 80 27.12 2.98 -19.71
C ARG A 80 27.35 4.41 -19.22
N VAL A 81 28.50 4.66 -18.60
CA VAL A 81 28.92 6.01 -18.21
C VAL A 81 29.29 6.85 -19.44
N THR A 82 28.94 8.11 -19.42
CA THR A 82 29.35 9.09 -20.43
C THR A 82 30.68 9.78 -20.06
N SER A 83 31.24 10.60 -20.98
CA SER A 83 32.37 11.49 -20.68
C SER A 83 32.07 12.41 -19.51
N ASP A 84 30.86 12.98 -19.48
CA ASP A 84 30.40 13.88 -18.41
C ASP A 84 30.25 13.14 -17.09
N GLY A 85 29.81 11.86 -17.11
CA GLY A 85 29.74 11.02 -15.94
C GLY A 85 31.12 10.71 -15.34
N LYS A 86 32.14 10.50 -16.19
CA LYS A 86 33.54 10.35 -15.72
C LYS A 86 34.07 11.66 -15.14
N ALA A 87 33.79 12.80 -15.77
CA ALA A 87 34.15 14.12 -15.26
C ALA A 87 33.46 14.42 -13.91
N ALA A 88 32.20 14.02 -13.74
CA ALA A 88 31.46 14.16 -12.50
C ALA A 88 32.12 13.44 -11.32
N LEU A 89 32.69 12.24 -11.53
CA LEU A 89 33.40 11.51 -10.48
C LEU A 89 34.62 12.27 -9.97
N VAL A 90 35.30 13.03 -10.83
CA VAL A 90 36.45 13.89 -10.48
C VAL A 90 35.98 15.15 -9.78
N THR A 91 34.92 15.79 -10.32
CA THR A 91 34.39 17.05 -9.79
C THR A 91 33.75 16.89 -8.41
N TYR A 92 33.10 15.74 -8.18
CA TYR A 92 32.39 15.44 -6.93
C TYR A 92 32.98 14.18 -6.26
N PRO A 93 34.11 14.30 -5.56
CA PRO A 93 34.84 13.15 -5.04
C PRO A 93 34.14 12.43 -3.87
N THR A 94 33.20 13.10 -3.19
CA THR A 94 32.54 12.57 -1.99
C THR A 94 31.15 12.03 -2.26
N ALA A 95 30.27 12.82 -2.84
CA ALA A 95 28.88 12.49 -3.08
C ALA A 95 28.34 13.19 -4.34
N ILE A 96 27.32 12.60 -4.95
CA ILE A 96 26.53 13.20 -6.02
C ILE A 96 25.06 12.97 -5.65
N GLY A 97 24.29 14.05 -5.58
CA GLY A 97 22.86 14.03 -5.32
C GLY A 97 22.11 14.98 -6.27
N LEU A 98 20.83 15.19 -6.01
CA LEU A 98 19.96 16.05 -6.84
C LEU A 98 20.48 17.51 -6.91
N ARG A 99 21.18 17.97 -5.88
CA ARG A 99 21.79 19.30 -5.84
C ARG A 99 22.87 19.43 -6.90
N GLU A 100 23.78 18.49 -6.95
CA GLU A 100 24.89 18.43 -7.91
C GLU A 100 24.36 18.20 -9.33
N LEU A 101 23.37 17.29 -9.50
CA LEU A 101 22.70 17.09 -10.79
C LEU A 101 22.01 18.37 -11.28
N GLY A 102 21.49 19.19 -10.37
CA GLY A 102 20.91 20.49 -10.67
C GLY A 102 21.88 21.49 -11.33
N THR A 103 23.19 21.23 -11.38
CA THR A 103 24.16 22.05 -12.11
C THR A 103 24.18 21.75 -13.61
N TYR A 104 23.76 20.57 -14.03
CA TYR A 104 23.79 20.11 -15.42
C TYR A 104 22.61 20.66 -16.22
N PRO A 105 22.87 21.29 -17.42
CA PRO A 105 21.81 21.90 -18.21
C PRO A 105 20.70 20.94 -18.63
N ALA A 106 21.06 19.69 -18.99
CA ALA A 106 20.10 18.67 -19.38
C ALA A 106 19.11 18.35 -18.24
N PHE A 107 19.58 18.23 -17.01
CA PHE A 107 18.75 17.98 -15.85
C PHE A 107 17.84 19.17 -15.50
N LYS A 108 18.37 20.40 -15.61
CA LYS A 108 17.58 21.63 -15.43
C LYS A 108 16.42 21.69 -16.42
N LYS A 109 16.71 21.44 -17.72
CA LYS A 109 15.71 21.45 -18.78
C LYS A 109 14.64 20.41 -18.49
N TRP A 110 15.03 19.18 -18.17
CA TRP A 110 14.09 18.12 -17.85
C TRP A 110 13.20 18.48 -16.65
N LYS A 111 13.77 19.00 -15.54
CA LYS A 111 12.97 19.44 -14.38
C LYS A 111 11.98 20.54 -14.76
N ALA A 112 12.37 21.51 -15.58
CA ALA A 112 11.50 22.61 -16.00
C ALA A 112 10.32 22.15 -16.86
N GLU A 113 10.50 21.11 -17.68
CA GLU A 113 9.43 20.52 -18.49
C GLU A 113 8.35 19.82 -17.65
N PHE A 114 8.72 19.33 -16.46
CA PHE A 114 7.79 18.65 -15.53
C PHE A 114 7.30 19.55 -14.38
N ALA A 115 7.94 20.71 -14.16
CA ALA A 115 7.34 21.74 -13.33
C ALA A 115 6.15 22.30 -14.11
N GLY A 116 4.93 21.85 -13.78
CA GLY A 116 3.71 22.39 -14.36
C GLY A 116 3.69 23.92 -14.25
N PRO A 117 2.79 24.64 -14.96
CA PRO A 117 2.72 26.08 -14.90
C PRO A 117 2.57 26.48 -13.44
N VAL A 118 3.55 27.25 -12.95
CA VAL A 118 3.49 27.90 -11.64
C VAL A 118 2.19 28.72 -11.66
N PRO A 119 1.23 28.49 -10.74
CA PRO A 119 0.04 29.34 -10.70
C PRO A 119 0.51 30.78 -10.47
N THR A 120 0.31 31.62 -11.47
CA THR A 120 0.51 33.06 -11.32
C THR A 120 -0.40 33.52 -10.19
N ALA A 121 0.24 34.09 -9.17
CA ALA A 121 -0.36 34.54 -7.93
C ALA A 121 -1.53 35.50 -8.19
N THR A 122 -2.76 35.02 -8.03
CA THR A 122 -3.96 35.79 -7.68
C THR A 122 -5.02 34.85 -7.14
N SER A 123 -4.73 34.19 -6.04
CA SER A 123 -5.72 33.63 -5.12
C SER A 123 -5.00 33.31 -3.82
N GLU A 124 -5.69 33.57 -2.72
CA GLU A 124 -5.18 33.43 -1.35
C GLU A 124 -4.49 32.09 -1.10
N PRO A 125 -3.49 32.02 -0.17
CA PRO A 125 -2.71 30.82 0.07
C PRO A 125 -3.61 29.79 0.73
N LEU A 126 -4.17 28.87 -0.05
CA LEU A 126 -4.56 27.57 0.44
C LEU A 126 -3.29 26.84 0.86
N LEU A 127 -3.11 26.74 2.18
CA LEU A 127 -2.18 25.91 2.92
C LEU A 127 -1.01 25.32 2.11
N GLY A 128 0.11 26.02 2.17
CA GLY A 128 1.47 25.52 2.22
C GLY A 128 1.88 24.33 1.36
N HIS A 129 2.13 24.54 0.05
CA HIS A 129 3.20 23.79 -0.61
C HIS A 129 4.50 24.49 -0.28
N SER A 130 5.05 24.17 0.88
CA SER A 130 6.43 24.49 1.24
C SER A 130 7.37 23.82 0.25
N PRO A 131 8.53 24.42 -0.13
CA PRO A 131 9.59 23.69 -0.82
C PRO A 131 9.88 22.44 0.01
N LEU A 132 9.99 21.26 -0.64
CA LEU A 132 10.25 19.96 -0.05
C LEU A 132 11.11 20.08 1.21
N ALA A 133 10.59 19.66 2.35
CA ALA A 133 11.30 19.69 3.62
C ALA A 133 12.62 18.91 3.51
N PRO A 134 13.69 19.25 4.27
CA PRO A 134 14.91 18.46 4.30
C PRO A 134 14.56 17.05 4.79
N GLY A 135 14.54 16.06 3.90
CA GLY A 135 14.08 14.67 4.11
C GLY A 135 13.23 14.16 2.96
N GLU A 136 12.40 14.99 2.34
CA GLU A 136 11.60 14.61 1.16
C GLU A 136 12.44 14.44 -0.12
N ALA A 137 13.65 15.01 -0.16
CA ALA A 137 14.59 14.83 -1.26
C ALA A 137 15.22 13.42 -1.30
N ASP A 138 15.07 12.63 -0.24
CA ASP A 138 15.69 11.31 -0.10
C ASP A 138 14.76 10.16 -0.49
N GLU A 139 13.46 10.44 -0.66
CA GLU A 139 12.44 9.48 -1.09
C GLU A 139 12.28 9.46 -2.61
N THR A 140 12.04 8.28 -3.16
CA THR A 140 11.65 8.16 -4.56
C THR A 140 10.17 8.57 -4.74
N PRO A 141 9.73 8.96 -5.97
CA PRO A 141 8.32 9.28 -6.22
C PRO A 141 7.33 8.18 -5.77
N HIS A 142 7.70 6.91 -5.85
CA HIS A 142 6.85 5.83 -5.37
C HIS A 142 6.75 5.83 -3.84
N GLU A 143 7.87 6.02 -3.14
CA GLU A 143 7.88 6.10 -1.68
C GLU A 143 7.06 7.30 -1.18
N VAL A 144 7.15 8.44 -1.86
CA VAL A 144 6.31 9.62 -1.56
C VAL A 144 4.83 9.32 -1.75
N MET A 145 4.45 8.65 -2.86
CA MET A 145 3.06 8.27 -3.11
C MET A 145 2.54 7.30 -2.05
N ASP A 146 3.32 6.27 -1.70
CA ASP A 146 2.96 5.29 -0.68
C ASP A 146 2.80 5.96 0.71
N ARG A 147 3.68 6.91 1.05
CA ARG A 147 3.59 7.68 2.29
C ARG A 147 2.34 8.56 2.33
N LEU A 148 2.09 9.31 1.26
CA LEU A 148 0.92 10.20 1.17
C LEU A 148 -0.40 9.40 1.18
N ASP A 149 -0.46 8.26 0.51
CA ASP A 149 -1.61 7.36 0.58
C ASP A 149 -1.84 6.87 2.01
N GLY A 150 -0.77 6.47 2.70
CA GLY A 150 -0.83 6.11 4.12
C GLY A 150 -1.32 7.24 5.02
N GLU A 151 -0.84 8.47 4.82
CA GLU A 151 -1.27 9.65 5.58
C GLU A 151 -2.76 9.95 5.35
N LEU A 152 -3.21 10.00 4.09
CA LEU A 152 -4.61 10.19 3.74
C LEU A 152 -5.51 9.10 4.33
N ARG A 153 -5.05 7.85 4.29
CA ARG A 153 -5.77 6.72 4.87
C ARG A 153 -5.89 6.85 6.39
N HIS A 154 -4.83 7.27 7.08
CA HIS A 154 -4.86 7.50 8.53
C HIS A 154 -5.81 8.64 8.90
N GLU A 155 -5.83 9.74 8.14
CA GLU A 155 -6.76 10.85 8.36
C GLU A 155 -8.22 10.39 8.26
N VAL A 156 -8.55 9.60 7.22
CA VAL A 156 -9.88 9.02 7.07
C VAL A 156 -10.23 8.06 8.22
N GLN A 157 -9.27 7.26 8.69
CA GLN A 157 -9.48 6.35 9.82
C GLN A 157 -9.74 7.12 11.11
N ASP A 158 -9.00 8.19 11.38
CA ASP A 158 -9.18 9.04 12.56
C ASP A 158 -10.54 9.74 12.53
N GLU A 159 -10.97 10.26 11.37
CA GLU A 159 -12.31 10.85 11.21
C GLU A 159 -13.43 9.81 11.38
N LEU A 160 -13.26 8.60 10.81
CA LEU A 160 -14.21 7.51 11.01
C LEU A 160 -14.37 7.19 12.50
N LEU A 161 -13.26 7.04 13.21
CA LEU A 161 -13.27 6.72 14.63
C LEU A 161 -13.98 7.80 15.46
N ALA A 162 -13.74 9.08 15.15
CA ALA A 162 -14.44 10.19 15.79
C ALA A 162 -15.97 10.10 15.57
N ARG A 163 -16.42 9.85 14.34
CA ARG A 163 -17.84 9.68 14.01
C ARG A 163 -18.48 8.46 14.67
N LEU A 164 -17.73 7.35 14.79
CA LEU A 164 -18.17 6.15 15.50
C LEU A 164 -18.41 6.41 16.99
N LEU A 165 -17.57 7.24 17.61
CA LEU A 165 -17.72 7.64 19.01
C LEU A 165 -18.95 8.52 19.27
N GLU A 166 -19.42 9.27 18.27
CA GLU A 166 -20.62 10.10 18.35
C GLU A 166 -21.92 9.32 18.01
N MET A 167 -21.78 8.17 17.33
CA MET A 167 -22.91 7.36 16.91
C MET A 167 -23.66 6.74 18.09
N PRO A 168 -25.01 6.61 18.04
CA PRO A 168 -25.77 5.88 19.06
C PRO A 168 -25.30 4.43 19.22
N PRO A 169 -25.21 3.86 20.44
CA PRO A 169 -24.71 2.49 20.68
C PRO A 169 -25.39 1.42 19.82
N VAL A 170 -26.71 1.45 19.71
CA VAL A 170 -27.49 0.51 18.90
C VAL A 170 -27.11 0.58 17.42
N ARG A 171 -26.83 1.80 16.92
CA ARG A 171 -26.38 1.98 15.54
C ARG A 171 -24.98 1.44 15.32
N PHE A 172 -24.11 1.54 16.32
CA PHE A 172 -22.77 0.96 16.30
C PHE A 172 -22.81 -0.58 16.24
N GLU A 173 -23.70 -1.23 17.00
CA GLU A 173 -23.91 -2.68 16.94
C GLU A 173 -24.31 -3.11 15.51
N TRP A 174 -25.24 -2.43 14.88
CA TRP A 174 -25.64 -2.69 13.48
C TRP A 174 -24.50 -2.49 12.49
N LEU A 175 -23.68 -1.46 12.67
CA LEU A 175 -22.52 -1.21 11.83
C LEU A 175 -21.51 -2.35 11.92
N VAL A 176 -21.27 -2.87 13.13
CA VAL A 176 -20.37 -4.00 13.35
C VAL A 176 -20.89 -5.26 12.65
N GLU A 177 -22.18 -5.55 12.73
CA GLU A 177 -22.80 -6.67 12.01
C GLU A 177 -22.65 -6.48 10.48
N GLU A 178 -22.94 -5.29 9.95
CA GLU A 178 -22.77 -4.96 8.54
C GLU A 178 -21.31 -5.12 8.08
N LEU A 179 -20.34 -4.70 8.90
CA LEU A 179 -18.92 -4.86 8.64
C LEU A 179 -18.56 -6.35 8.49
N VAL A 180 -18.97 -7.18 9.45
CA VAL A 180 -18.65 -8.61 9.43
C VAL A 180 -19.24 -9.32 8.20
N VAL A 181 -20.42 -8.88 7.77
CA VAL A 181 -21.05 -9.37 6.51
C VAL A 181 -20.26 -8.93 5.28
N LYS A 182 -19.84 -7.66 5.22
CA LYS A 182 -19.02 -7.16 4.11
C LYS A 182 -17.64 -7.84 4.05
N LEU A 183 -17.13 -8.31 5.18
CA LEU A 183 -15.91 -9.14 5.27
C LEU A 183 -16.14 -10.58 4.77
N GLY A 184 -17.37 -10.96 4.40
CA GLY A 184 -17.70 -12.24 3.79
C GLY A 184 -18.26 -13.28 4.76
N TYR A 185 -18.57 -12.91 6.00
CA TYR A 185 -19.23 -13.79 6.96
C TYR A 185 -20.76 -13.65 6.88
N GLY A 186 -21.49 -14.72 7.22
CA GLY A 186 -22.95 -14.76 7.15
C GLY A 186 -23.48 -15.60 6.00
N ALA A 187 -24.53 -16.39 6.25
CA ALA A 187 -25.09 -17.33 5.27
C ALA A 187 -25.94 -16.64 4.19
N SER A 188 -26.64 -15.54 4.54
CA SER A 188 -27.49 -14.79 3.60
C SER A 188 -27.83 -13.37 4.08
N ALA A 189 -28.23 -12.52 3.13
CA ALA A 189 -28.76 -11.18 3.44
C ALA A 189 -30.02 -11.20 4.32
N SER A 190 -30.73 -12.33 4.38
CA SER A 190 -31.91 -12.51 5.25
C SER A 190 -31.53 -12.81 6.70
N GLU A 191 -30.40 -13.50 6.94
CA GLU A 191 -29.86 -13.70 8.29
C GLU A 191 -29.40 -12.41 8.91
N VAL A 192 -28.75 -11.54 8.12
CA VAL A 192 -28.35 -10.20 8.51
C VAL A 192 -29.55 -9.39 8.99
N LYS A 193 -30.67 -9.42 8.22
CA LYS A 193 -31.93 -8.75 8.62
C LYS A 193 -32.57 -9.39 9.84
N ALA A 194 -32.38 -10.67 10.09
CA ALA A 194 -32.90 -11.37 11.24
C ALA A 194 -32.04 -11.14 12.51
N ALA A 195 -30.71 -11.03 12.37
CA ALA A 195 -29.81 -10.61 13.43
C ALA A 195 -30.10 -9.16 13.88
N LEU A 196 -30.28 -8.25 12.93
CA LEU A 196 -30.69 -6.87 13.14
C LEU A 196 -32.06 -6.69 13.87
N ARG A 197 -32.93 -7.70 13.84
CA ARG A 197 -34.24 -7.69 14.51
C ARG A 197 -34.24 -8.27 15.92
N ARG A 198 -33.22 -9.04 16.29
CA ARG A 198 -33.04 -9.56 17.64
C ARG A 198 -32.36 -8.48 18.47
N GLY A 199 -33.18 -7.56 19.03
CA GLY A 199 -32.71 -6.48 19.88
C GLY A 199 -31.83 -6.96 21.02
N ALA A 200 -30.90 -6.10 21.43
CA ALA A 200 -30.04 -6.25 22.59
C ALA A 200 -30.84 -6.79 23.81
N GLY A 201 -30.58 -8.01 24.22
CA GLY A 201 -31.31 -8.61 25.36
C GLY A 201 -30.72 -9.84 25.99
N ASP A 202 -29.77 -10.54 25.36
CA ASP A 202 -29.27 -11.81 25.89
C ASP A 202 -27.79 -11.76 26.27
N GLN A 203 -27.58 -11.52 27.59
CA GLN A 203 -26.36 -11.91 28.34
C GLN A 203 -24.99 -11.48 27.77
N GLY A 204 -24.91 -10.28 27.15
CA GLY A 204 -23.61 -9.73 26.73
C GLY A 204 -23.12 -10.22 25.36
N VAL A 205 -24.00 -10.62 24.48
CA VAL A 205 -23.74 -10.89 23.06
C VAL A 205 -24.68 -10.02 22.24
N ASP A 206 -24.12 -9.20 21.35
CA ASP A 206 -24.90 -8.23 20.57
C ASP A 206 -25.39 -8.85 19.25
N GLY A 207 -24.71 -9.89 18.74
CA GLY A 207 -25.11 -10.60 17.53
C GLY A 207 -24.52 -12.01 17.40
N VAL A 208 -25.18 -12.84 16.60
CA VAL A 208 -24.70 -14.18 16.22
C VAL A 208 -24.79 -14.28 14.70
N ILE A 209 -23.66 -14.55 14.05
CA ILE A 209 -23.56 -14.66 12.58
C ILE A 209 -23.05 -16.05 12.21
N SER A 210 -23.57 -16.62 11.15
CA SER A 210 -23.03 -17.85 10.58
C SER A 210 -21.63 -17.61 10.01
N GLU A 211 -20.72 -18.55 10.24
CA GLU A 211 -19.34 -18.47 9.74
C GLU A 211 -19.27 -18.59 8.21
N ASP A 212 -20.15 -19.40 7.66
CA ASP A 212 -20.19 -19.73 6.23
C ASP A 212 -21.64 -19.82 5.72
N ARG A 213 -21.77 -19.98 4.41
CA ARG A 213 -23.09 -20.10 3.74
C ARG A 213 -23.87 -21.37 4.11
N LEU A 214 -23.21 -22.37 4.69
CA LEU A 214 -23.86 -23.62 5.11
C LEU A 214 -24.37 -23.52 6.56
N GLY A 215 -23.96 -22.50 7.31
CA GLY A 215 -24.38 -22.28 8.70
C GLY A 215 -23.84 -23.33 9.68
N LEU A 216 -22.73 -24.01 9.35
CA LEU A 216 -22.15 -25.06 10.18
C LEU A 216 -21.39 -24.50 11.39
N GLY A 217 -20.89 -23.28 11.33
CA GLY A 217 -20.24 -22.58 12.42
C GLY A 217 -20.97 -21.30 12.78
N GLN A 218 -20.91 -20.92 14.08
CA GLN A 218 -21.44 -19.65 14.58
C GLN A 218 -20.31 -18.80 15.15
N ILE A 219 -20.36 -17.51 14.86
CA ILE A 219 -19.48 -16.48 15.41
C ILE A 219 -20.31 -15.56 16.29
N TYR A 220 -19.94 -15.43 17.54
CA TYR A 220 -20.55 -14.49 18.47
C TYR A 220 -19.87 -13.14 18.35
N LEU A 221 -20.68 -12.08 18.26
CA LEU A 221 -20.24 -10.70 18.13
C LEU A 221 -20.58 -9.93 19.38
N GLN A 222 -19.60 -9.12 19.82
CA GLN A 222 -19.79 -8.12 20.86
C GLN A 222 -19.21 -6.80 20.37
N ALA A 223 -20.02 -5.76 20.41
CA ALA A 223 -19.64 -4.41 20.00
C ALA A 223 -19.71 -3.45 21.18
N LYS A 224 -18.61 -2.76 21.50
CA LYS A 224 -18.54 -1.80 22.61
C LYS A 224 -18.03 -0.45 22.13
N ARG A 225 -18.96 0.51 21.99
CA ARG A 225 -18.66 1.91 21.71
C ARG A 225 -18.19 2.62 22.98
N TRP A 226 -16.92 2.46 23.31
CA TRP A 226 -16.30 3.00 24.51
C TRP A 226 -15.14 3.92 24.18
N GLN A 227 -14.87 4.88 25.08
CA GLN A 227 -13.65 5.72 25.03
C GLN A 227 -12.55 5.15 25.95
N SER A 228 -12.92 4.48 27.03
CA SER A 228 -11.98 3.82 27.94
C SER A 228 -11.53 2.47 27.39
N LYS A 229 -10.30 2.07 27.72
CA LYS A 229 -9.76 0.77 27.32
C LYS A 229 -10.59 -0.38 27.86
N VAL A 230 -10.82 -1.38 27.01
CA VAL A 230 -11.48 -2.63 27.39
C VAL A 230 -10.52 -3.46 28.22
N SER A 231 -10.94 -3.84 29.41
CA SER A 231 -10.12 -4.57 30.36
C SER A 231 -10.43 -6.08 30.36
N ARG A 232 -9.63 -6.86 31.09
CA ARG A 232 -9.77 -8.31 31.18
C ARG A 232 -11.16 -8.78 31.64
N PRO A 233 -11.83 -8.17 32.68
CA PRO A 233 -13.15 -8.58 33.09
C PRO A 233 -14.20 -8.58 31.99
N GLU A 234 -14.17 -7.62 31.05
CA GLU A 234 -15.11 -7.55 29.95
C GLU A 234 -14.93 -8.73 28.99
N ILE A 235 -13.66 -9.07 28.71
CA ILE A 235 -13.36 -10.23 27.86
C ILE A 235 -13.72 -11.54 28.57
N GLN A 236 -13.56 -11.62 29.90
CA GLN A 236 -14.00 -12.78 30.68
C GLN A 236 -15.53 -12.94 30.65
N ALA A 237 -16.30 -11.84 30.76
CA ALA A 237 -17.74 -11.87 30.61
C ALA A 237 -18.19 -12.36 29.23
N PHE A 238 -17.55 -11.85 28.17
CA PHE A 238 -17.80 -12.29 26.79
C PHE A 238 -17.50 -13.79 26.59
N VAL A 239 -16.35 -14.26 27.07
CA VAL A 239 -15.98 -15.68 27.05
C VAL A 239 -17.01 -16.53 27.81
N GLY A 240 -17.47 -16.06 28.97
CA GLY A 240 -18.51 -16.72 29.77
C GLY A 240 -19.82 -16.86 28.98
N ALA A 241 -20.24 -15.82 28.25
CA ALA A 241 -21.44 -15.85 27.41
C ALA A 241 -21.34 -16.82 26.22
N MET A 242 -20.12 -17.06 25.72
CA MET A 242 -19.86 -18.01 24.63
C MET A 242 -19.86 -19.47 25.07
N HIS A 243 -19.59 -19.77 26.34
CA HIS A 243 -19.44 -21.14 26.84
C HIS A 243 -20.69 -22.00 26.57
N GLY A 244 -20.48 -23.15 25.95
CA GLY A 244 -21.55 -24.07 25.59
C GLY A 244 -22.44 -23.64 24.40
N ARG A 245 -22.14 -22.49 23.77
CA ARG A 245 -22.97 -21.92 22.69
C ARG A 245 -22.19 -21.70 21.39
N ALA A 246 -20.96 -21.17 21.47
CA ALA A 246 -20.12 -20.93 20.29
C ALA A 246 -18.65 -21.19 20.62
N GLN A 247 -17.88 -21.55 19.58
CA GLN A 247 -16.43 -21.75 19.68
C GLN A 247 -15.62 -20.55 19.16
N LYS A 248 -16.28 -19.63 18.47
CA LYS A 248 -15.65 -18.46 17.84
C LYS A 248 -16.37 -17.18 18.25
N GLY A 249 -15.62 -16.16 18.61
CA GLY A 249 -16.15 -14.86 18.97
C GLY A 249 -15.27 -13.72 18.51
N VAL A 250 -15.92 -12.61 18.15
CA VAL A 250 -15.27 -11.36 17.78
C VAL A 250 -15.77 -10.27 18.74
N PHE A 251 -14.85 -9.65 19.44
CA PHE A 251 -15.14 -8.49 20.28
C PHE A 251 -14.56 -7.25 19.61
N ILE A 252 -15.40 -6.28 19.31
CA ILE A 252 -15.04 -5.06 18.60
C ILE A 252 -15.30 -3.85 19.49
N THR A 253 -14.35 -2.93 19.53
CA THR A 253 -14.50 -1.69 20.30
C THR A 253 -14.01 -0.48 19.51
N THR A 254 -14.52 0.69 19.83
CA THR A 254 -13.99 1.98 19.36
C THR A 254 -12.74 2.43 20.12
N SER A 255 -12.37 1.74 21.19
CA SER A 255 -11.24 2.04 22.06
C SER A 255 -10.09 1.04 21.82
N GLU A 256 -9.20 0.94 22.79
CA GLU A 256 -8.09 -0.01 22.84
C GLU A 256 -8.35 -1.11 23.87
N TYR A 257 -7.54 -2.16 23.84
CA TYR A 257 -7.53 -3.21 24.87
C TYR A 257 -6.38 -3.01 25.83
N THR A 258 -6.58 -3.39 27.12
CA THR A 258 -5.44 -3.50 28.03
C THR A 258 -4.59 -4.72 27.68
N LYS A 259 -3.33 -4.72 28.12
CA LYS A 259 -2.42 -5.85 27.91
C LYS A 259 -2.97 -7.15 28.48
N GLU A 260 -3.55 -7.08 29.66
CA GLU A 260 -4.16 -8.22 30.37
C GLU A 260 -5.37 -8.78 29.61
N ALA A 261 -6.14 -7.93 28.91
CA ALA A 261 -7.25 -8.36 28.06
C ALA A 261 -6.74 -9.14 26.84
N LEU A 262 -5.70 -8.62 26.19
CA LEU A 262 -5.07 -9.28 25.03
C LEU A 262 -4.43 -10.63 25.41
N GLU A 263 -3.71 -10.68 26.52
CA GLU A 263 -3.10 -11.90 27.04
C GLU A 263 -4.15 -12.95 27.41
N TYR A 264 -5.23 -12.53 28.07
CA TYR A 264 -6.33 -13.42 28.44
C TYR A 264 -7.01 -14.02 27.20
N ALA A 265 -7.37 -13.20 26.21
CA ALA A 265 -8.01 -13.69 24.98
C ALA A 265 -7.17 -14.74 24.23
N LYS A 266 -5.81 -14.58 24.26
CA LYS A 266 -4.88 -15.55 23.67
C LYS A 266 -4.75 -16.85 24.48
N ALA A 267 -4.92 -16.77 25.80
CA ALA A 267 -4.73 -17.89 26.73
C ALA A 267 -5.96 -18.79 26.87
N VAL A 268 -7.15 -18.34 26.44
CA VAL A 268 -8.40 -19.12 26.55
C VAL A 268 -8.31 -20.38 25.69
N GLN A 269 -8.50 -21.55 26.33
CA GLN A 269 -8.49 -22.84 25.61
C GLN A 269 -9.88 -23.20 25.12
N GLY A 270 -9.95 -23.86 23.97
CA GLY A 270 -11.21 -24.36 23.39
C GLY A 270 -12.08 -23.32 22.69
N LEU A 271 -11.73 -22.02 22.81
CA LEU A 271 -12.42 -20.92 22.13
C LEU A 271 -11.43 -20.09 21.28
N ARG A 272 -11.89 -19.58 20.16
CA ARG A 272 -11.15 -18.65 19.31
C ARG A 272 -11.77 -17.27 19.46
N ILE A 273 -11.01 -16.34 20.06
CA ILE A 273 -11.47 -14.98 20.30
C ILE A 273 -10.61 -14.01 19.49
N ARG A 274 -11.27 -13.21 18.65
CA ARG A 274 -10.67 -12.10 17.94
C ARG A 274 -11.04 -10.80 18.64
N LEU A 275 -10.04 -10.01 18.97
CA LEU A 275 -10.21 -8.65 19.49
C LEU A 275 -9.87 -7.68 18.38
N VAL A 276 -10.76 -6.72 18.10
CA VAL A 276 -10.62 -5.66 17.08
C VAL A 276 -10.74 -4.32 17.79
N ASP A 277 -9.66 -3.57 17.86
CA ASP A 277 -9.64 -2.23 18.45
C ASP A 277 -10.16 -1.16 17.47
N GLY A 278 -10.25 0.09 17.92
CA GLY A 278 -10.79 1.18 17.12
C GLY A 278 -10.00 1.47 15.85
N ARG A 279 -8.67 1.37 15.89
CA ARG A 279 -7.83 1.59 14.70
C ARG A 279 -8.00 0.48 13.68
N GLU A 280 -8.00 -0.76 14.13
CA GLU A 280 -8.24 -1.91 13.26
C GLU A 280 -9.66 -1.88 12.69
N LEU A 281 -10.68 -1.52 13.50
CA LEU A 281 -12.06 -1.33 13.04
C LEU A 281 -12.13 -0.32 11.89
N ALA A 282 -11.55 0.86 12.07
CA ALA A 282 -11.52 1.90 11.03
C ALA A 282 -10.79 1.42 9.77
N SER A 283 -9.69 0.67 9.91
CA SER A 283 -8.98 0.08 8.76
C SER A 283 -9.85 -0.91 7.99
N LEU A 284 -10.50 -1.84 8.68
CA LEU A 284 -11.41 -2.81 8.08
C LEU A 284 -12.59 -2.13 7.36
N MET A 285 -13.12 -1.05 7.94
CA MET A 285 -14.20 -0.27 7.33
C MET A 285 -13.76 0.36 6.00
N VAL A 286 -12.56 0.95 5.95
CA VAL A 286 -11.98 1.49 4.71
C VAL A 286 -11.78 0.40 3.67
N ASP A 287 -11.23 -0.77 4.07
CA ASP A 287 -10.94 -1.89 3.18
C ASP A 287 -12.20 -2.45 2.47
N VAL A 288 -13.35 -2.46 3.16
CA VAL A 288 -14.61 -2.94 2.60
C VAL A 288 -15.54 -1.84 2.08
N GLY A 289 -15.10 -0.59 2.11
CA GLY A 289 -15.91 0.55 1.69
C GLY A 289 -17.15 0.77 2.57
N LEU A 290 -17.02 0.61 3.90
CA LEU A 290 -18.12 0.86 4.84
C LEU A 290 -17.95 2.23 5.50
N GLY A 291 -18.96 3.11 5.32
CA GLY A 291 -18.91 4.46 5.86
C GLY A 291 -17.96 5.41 5.13
N VAL A 292 -17.34 4.97 4.05
CA VAL A 292 -16.47 5.75 3.16
C VAL A 292 -16.94 5.64 1.71
N SER A 293 -16.52 6.58 0.88
CA SER A 293 -16.69 6.53 -0.57
C SER A 293 -15.34 6.68 -1.24
N GLU A 294 -15.18 6.01 -2.38
CA GLU A 294 -13.96 6.14 -3.17
C GLU A 294 -13.71 7.59 -3.60
N GLY A 295 -12.52 8.06 -3.35
CA GLY A 295 -12.01 9.35 -3.79
C GLY A 295 -11.35 9.26 -5.17
N ARG A 296 -10.20 9.95 -5.32
CA ARG A 296 -9.43 9.93 -6.55
C ARG A 296 -8.56 8.67 -6.63
N THR A 297 -8.61 7.97 -7.75
CA THR A 297 -7.73 6.81 -8.02
C THR A 297 -6.53 7.25 -8.86
N TYR A 298 -5.33 6.91 -8.42
CA TYR A 298 -4.08 7.11 -9.16
C TYR A 298 -3.60 5.79 -9.76
N ARG A 299 -3.24 5.80 -11.06
CA ARG A 299 -2.69 4.63 -11.75
C ARG A 299 -1.27 4.91 -12.17
N THR A 300 -0.36 4.01 -11.85
CA THR A 300 1.02 4.03 -12.35
C THR A 300 1.18 2.99 -13.45
N TYR A 301 2.10 3.25 -14.38
CA TYR A 301 2.39 2.35 -15.49
C TYR A 301 3.87 2.02 -15.49
N ARG A 302 4.18 0.81 -15.89
CA ARG A 302 5.56 0.36 -16.18
C ARG A 302 5.62 -0.18 -17.59
N ILE A 303 6.79 -0.09 -18.22
CA ILE A 303 7.02 -0.70 -19.52
C ILE A 303 6.91 -2.22 -19.37
N ASP A 304 6.09 -2.83 -20.22
CA ASP A 304 6.04 -4.27 -20.38
C ASP A 304 7.21 -4.68 -21.31
N SER A 305 8.27 -5.19 -20.69
CA SER A 305 9.50 -5.53 -21.44
C SER A 305 9.26 -6.68 -22.41
N ASP A 306 8.41 -7.62 -22.04
CA ASP A 306 8.12 -8.83 -22.83
C ASP A 306 7.42 -8.47 -24.15
N PHE A 307 6.66 -7.37 -24.14
CA PHE A 307 6.00 -6.84 -25.35
C PHE A 307 7.00 -6.37 -26.41
N PHE A 308 8.18 -5.90 -26.00
CA PHE A 308 9.20 -5.32 -26.89
C PHE A 308 10.34 -6.31 -27.20
N GLU A 309 10.35 -7.52 -26.65
CA GLU A 309 11.31 -8.55 -27.01
C GLU A 309 10.89 -9.23 -28.31
N GLU A 310 11.81 -9.35 -29.28
CA GLU A 310 11.57 -10.06 -30.54
C GLU A 310 11.25 -11.54 -30.27
N GLY A 311 9.99 -11.93 -30.41
CA GLY A 311 9.49 -13.28 -30.16
C GLY A 311 8.33 -13.40 -29.19
N GLY A 312 7.88 -12.32 -28.60
CA GLY A 312 6.67 -12.30 -27.77
C GLY A 312 5.43 -12.61 -28.60
N VAL A 313 5.04 -13.87 -28.62
CA VAL A 313 3.71 -14.28 -29.10
C VAL A 313 2.69 -13.62 -28.20
N VAL A 314 1.89 -12.72 -28.73
CA VAL A 314 0.70 -12.17 -28.07
C VAL A 314 -0.27 -13.33 -27.79
N LEU A 315 -0.06 -14.03 -26.68
CA LEU A 315 -1.05 -14.94 -26.12
C LEU A 315 -1.96 -14.12 -25.19
N GLY A 316 -2.92 -13.48 -25.82
CA GLY A 316 -3.83 -12.70 -25.01
C GLY A 316 -5.08 -12.24 -25.72
N VAL A 317 -5.78 -13.10 -26.41
CA VAL A 317 -7.25 -13.12 -26.48
C VAL A 317 -7.61 -14.56 -26.80
N GLY A 318 -8.44 -15.18 -25.96
CA GLY A 318 -8.83 -16.57 -26.09
C GLY A 318 -9.19 -16.96 -27.51
N CYS A 319 -8.52 -17.95 -28.04
CA CYS A 319 -8.92 -18.62 -29.26
C CYS A 319 -10.29 -19.25 -29.00
N ILE A 320 -11.35 -18.51 -29.32
CA ILE A 320 -12.66 -19.12 -29.51
C ILE A 320 -12.51 -19.94 -30.77
N THR A 321 -12.38 -21.24 -30.65
CA THR A 321 -12.58 -22.18 -31.74
C THR A 321 -14.02 -21.99 -32.22
N LEU A 322 -14.20 -21.21 -33.27
CA LEU A 322 -15.44 -21.18 -34.00
C LEU A 322 -15.51 -22.48 -34.79
N SER A 323 -16.39 -23.41 -34.37
CA SER A 323 -16.93 -24.41 -35.22
C SER A 323 -17.54 -23.74 -36.45
N GLU A 324 -17.29 -24.33 -37.62
CA GLU A 324 -17.76 -23.90 -38.93
C GLU A 324 -19.24 -23.45 -38.91
N GLY A 325 -19.50 -22.23 -39.36
CA GLY A 325 -20.82 -21.85 -39.82
C GLY A 325 -21.44 -20.58 -39.24
N THR A 326 -20.75 -19.42 -39.21
CA THR A 326 -21.50 -18.14 -39.16
C THR A 326 -20.61 -17.01 -39.72
N ARG A 327 -20.97 -16.50 -40.90
CA ARG A 327 -20.39 -15.27 -41.45
C ARG A 327 -20.91 -14.05 -40.72
N CYS A 328 -20.03 -13.29 -40.10
CA CYS A 328 -20.33 -11.92 -39.71
C CYS A 328 -20.00 -10.94 -40.86
N PRO A 329 -20.93 -10.07 -41.28
CA PRO A 329 -20.65 -9.05 -42.30
C PRO A 329 -20.05 -7.80 -41.61
N GLY A 330 -18.95 -7.30 -42.19
CA GLY A 330 -18.57 -5.88 -42.08
C GLY A 330 -17.44 -5.53 -41.16
N VAL A 331 -16.19 -5.94 -41.44
CA VAL A 331 -15.01 -5.16 -41.06
C VAL A 331 -14.09 -5.10 -42.30
N THR A 332 -14.07 -3.95 -42.97
CA THR A 332 -13.14 -3.66 -44.04
C THR A 332 -11.86 -3.09 -43.41
N MET A 333 -10.80 -3.89 -43.38
CA MET A 333 -9.44 -3.39 -43.17
C MET A 333 -8.96 -2.72 -44.45
N ARG A 334 -8.64 -1.42 -44.39
CA ARG A 334 -7.78 -0.79 -45.40
C ARG A 334 -6.34 -0.86 -44.89
N ILE A 335 -5.50 -1.42 -45.71
CA ILE A 335 -4.03 -1.38 -45.65
C ILE A 335 -3.52 0.04 -45.94
#